data_0ab85da765f9285d7a04b057cd4a9f4e
#
_entry.id   0ab85da765f9285d7a04b057cd4a9f4e
#
_cell.length_a   1.000
_cell.length_b   1.000
_cell.length_c   1.000
_cell.angle_alpha   90.00
_cell.angle_beta   90.00
_cell.angle_gamma   90.00
#
_symmetry.space_group_name_H-M   'P 1'
#
loop_
_entity.id
_entity.type
_entity.pdbx_description
1 polymer ?
#
loop_
_entity_poly.entity_id
_entity_poly.type
_entity_poly.pdbx_seq_one_letter_code
_entity_poly.pdbx_strand_id
1 'polypeptide(L)'
;PAFAFMASRGATKDAEGKAGYRLRTVKLRGTLSQGLALPLATLFAGPEWLNEGDDVTEHLGVTKWEPAVSACLGGEAKSTFPDWIRSTDQERIQNIPFILLLDLEYEVTIKLDGSPMTAYHRNGEFGVCSRNLDLRETEGNTFWKVARRHGLPEKLAEFGNIAIQGELIGPGI
;
A
#
# COMPACT_ATOMS: atom_id res chain seq x y z
N PRO A 1 -4.84 7.99 -31.33
CA PRO A 1 -4.41 8.52 -30.04
C PRO A 1 -3.48 7.54 -29.35
N ALA A 2 -2.35 8.01 -28.78
CA ALA A 2 -1.30 7.18 -28.20
C ALA A 2 -1.79 6.24 -27.08
N PHE A 3 -2.88 6.58 -26.40
CA PHE A 3 -3.45 5.83 -25.27
C PHE A 3 -4.75 5.06 -25.59
N ALA A 4 -5.06 4.85 -26.88
CA ALA A 4 -6.28 4.12 -27.28
C ALA A 4 -6.37 2.72 -26.68
N PHE A 5 -5.23 2.05 -26.46
CA PHE A 5 -5.17 0.73 -25.83
C PHE A 5 -5.64 0.72 -24.36
N MET A 6 -5.57 1.85 -23.67
CA MET A 6 -6.09 1.99 -22.31
C MET A 6 -7.62 2.07 -22.28
N ALA A 7 -8.22 2.70 -23.30
CA ALA A 7 -9.66 2.83 -23.38
C ALA A 7 -10.37 1.47 -23.45
N SER A 8 -9.76 0.47 -24.09
CA SER A 8 -10.30 -0.89 -24.18
C SER A 8 -10.41 -1.61 -22.82
N ARG A 9 -9.68 -1.16 -21.80
CA ARG A 9 -9.69 -1.73 -20.44
C ARG A 9 -10.72 -1.06 -19.53
N GLY A 10 -11.44 -0.06 -20.02
CA GLY A 10 -12.40 0.73 -19.26
C GLY A 10 -11.75 1.72 -18.28
N ALA A 11 -12.43 2.81 -18.03
CA ALA A 11 -12.05 3.75 -16.98
C ALA A 11 -12.34 3.13 -15.59
N THR A 12 -11.48 3.41 -14.65
CA THR A 12 -11.69 3.08 -13.23
C THR A 12 -11.88 4.38 -12.45
N LYS A 13 -12.58 4.33 -11.35
CA LYS A 13 -12.67 5.47 -10.42
C LYS A 13 -11.66 5.26 -9.30
N ASP A 14 -10.99 6.32 -8.88
CA ASP A 14 -10.16 6.35 -7.67
C ASP A 14 -11.01 6.49 -6.40
N ALA A 15 -10.35 6.63 -5.26
CA ALA A 15 -11.01 6.78 -3.96
C ALA A 15 -11.90 8.03 -3.89
N GLU A 16 -11.55 9.10 -4.61
CA GLU A 16 -12.29 10.36 -4.71
C GLU A 16 -13.39 10.31 -5.79
N GLY A 17 -13.54 9.19 -6.49
CA GLY A 17 -14.52 9.01 -7.55
C GLY A 17 -14.13 9.60 -8.91
N LYS A 18 -12.89 10.12 -9.06
CA LYS A 18 -12.38 10.67 -10.31
C LYS A 18 -12.11 9.53 -11.30
N ALA A 19 -12.64 9.66 -12.50
CA ALA A 19 -12.42 8.66 -13.55
C ALA A 19 -11.02 8.79 -14.15
N GLY A 20 -10.36 7.65 -14.35
CA GLY A 20 -9.05 7.59 -14.96
C GLY A 20 -8.70 6.19 -15.44
N TYR A 21 -7.49 6.02 -15.97
CA TYR A 21 -7.00 4.73 -16.43
C TYR A 21 -5.88 4.24 -15.53
N ARG A 22 -6.11 3.12 -14.87
CA ARG A 22 -5.12 2.52 -13.98
C ARG A 22 -4.08 1.73 -14.75
N LEU A 23 -2.80 2.06 -14.55
CA LEU A 23 -1.68 1.18 -14.90
C LEU A 23 -1.55 0.08 -13.84
N ARG A 24 -1.48 -1.16 -14.30
CA ARG A 24 -1.30 -2.34 -13.43
C ARG A 24 -0.05 -3.07 -13.85
N THR A 25 0.60 -3.73 -12.90
CA THR A 25 1.59 -4.75 -13.20
C THR A 25 0.96 -5.83 -14.05
N VAL A 26 1.55 -6.11 -15.20
CA VAL A 26 1.14 -7.18 -16.11
C VAL A 26 2.34 -8.03 -16.47
N LYS A 27 2.11 -9.32 -16.74
CA LYS A 27 3.13 -10.21 -17.27
C LYS A 27 2.95 -10.32 -18.78
N LEU A 28 3.92 -9.78 -19.52
CA LEU A 28 3.93 -9.81 -20.98
C LEU A 28 5.02 -10.75 -21.45
N ARG A 29 4.66 -11.82 -22.18
CA ARG A 29 5.60 -12.82 -22.70
C ARG A 29 6.60 -13.34 -21.65
N GLY A 30 6.13 -13.57 -20.43
CA GLY A 30 6.97 -14.03 -19.33
C GLY A 30 7.68 -12.95 -18.52
N THR A 31 7.74 -11.72 -19.01
CA THR A 31 8.40 -10.58 -18.35
C THR A 31 7.40 -9.69 -17.65
N LEU A 32 7.71 -9.26 -16.42
CA LEU A 32 6.90 -8.30 -15.67
C LEU A 32 7.06 -6.92 -16.29
N SER A 33 5.93 -6.27 -16.51
CA SER A 33 5.84 -4.85 -16.91
C SER A 33 5.07 -4.09 -15.84
N GLN A 34 5.71 -3.08 -15.26
CA GLN A 34 5.16 -2.27 -14.16
C GLN A 34 4.93 -0.81 -14.56
N GLY A 35 5.12 -0.49 -15.82
CA GLY A 35 4.98 0.88 -16.30
C GLY A 35 4.85 0.95 -17.82
N LEU A 36 4.85 2.17 -18.33
CA LEU A 36 4.88 2.47 -19.74
C LEU A 36 6.13 3.30 -20.05
N ALA A 37 6.91 2.85 -21.03
CA ALA A 37 7.96 3.67 -21.62
C ALA A 37 7.39 4.31 -22.89
N LEU A 38 7.39 5.62 -22.97
CA LEU A 38 6.83 6.40 -24.07
C LEU A 38 7.85 7.43 -24.54
N PRO A 39 7.89 7.74 -25.85
CA PRO A 39 8.66 8.89 -26.33
C PRO A 39 8.14 10.19 -25.70
N LEU A 40 9.02 11.09 -25.29
CA LEU A 40 8.64 12.38 -24.70
C LEU A 40 7.68 13.18 -25.58
N ALA A 41 7.89 13.18 -26.88
CA ALA A 41 7.01 13.85 -27.86
C ALA A 41 5.56 13.30 -27.88
N THR A 42 5.32 12.13 -27.28
CA THR A 42 3.97 11.57 -27.10
C THR A 42 3.23 12.25 -25.96
N LEU A 43 3.98 12.74 -24.96
CA LEU A 43 3.47 13.28 -23.70
C LEU A 43 3.49 14.79 -23.67
N PHE A 44 4.48 15.41 -24.32
CA PHE A 44 4.73 16.85 -24.28
C PHE A 44 4.92 17.43 -25.68
N ALA A 45 4.38 18.61 -25.89
CA ALA A 45 4.68 19.45 -27.06
C ALA A 45 5.90 20.31 -26.67
N GLY A 46 7.06 20.06 -27.31
CA GLY A 46 8.30 20.80 -27.03
C GLY A 46 8.93 20.37 -25.70
N PRO A 47 9.54 19.16 -25.64
CA PRO A 47 10.13 18.62 -24.41
C PRO A 47 11.52 19.20 -24.07
N GLU A 48 11.94 20.29 -24.75
CA GLU A 48 13.29 20.88 -24.61
C GLU A 48 13.59 21.42 -23.21
N TRP A 49 12.55 21.63 -22.41
CA TRP A 49 12.69 22.08 -21.01
C TRP A 49 12.93 20.92 -20.01
N LEU A 50 12.80 19.66 -20.47
CA LEU A 50 12.98 18.49 -19.64
C LEU A 50 14.40 17.97 -19.68
N ASN A 51 14.91 17.56 -18.52
CA ASN A 51 16.18 16.86 -18.37
C ASN A 51 15.94 15.42 -17.96
N GLU A 52 16.92 14.57 -18.19
CA GLU A 52 16.89 13.19 -17.69
C GLU A 52 16.84 13.17 -16.15
N GLY A 53 15.85 12.48 -15.60
CA GLY A 53 15.62 12.38 -14.16
C GLY A 53 14.58 13.36 -13.60
N ASP A 54 14.07 14.28 -14.40
CA ASP A 54 13.03 15.20 -13.95
C ASP A 54 11.72 14.46 -13.60
N ASP A 55 11.14 14.80 -12.46
CA ASP A 55 9.82 14.32 -12.08
C ASP A 55 8.72 15.15 -12.74
N VAL A 56 7.97 14.50 -13.62
CA VAL A 56 6.87 15.10 -14.38
C VAL A 56 5.48 14.61 -13.92
N THR A 57 5.40 13.98 -12.78
CA THR A 57 4.18 13.37 -12.23
C THR A 57 3.02 14.37 -12.20
N GLU A 58 3.25 15.56 -11.66
CA GLU A 58 2.22 16.62 -11.57
C GLU A 58 1.81 17.14 -12.94
N HIS A 59 2.78 17.36 -13.84
CA HIS A 59 2.50 17.83 -15.19
C HIS A 59 1.63 16.86 -16.00
N LEU A 60 1.81 15.57 -15.77
CA LEU A 60 1.02 14.53 -16.43
C LEU A 60 -0.29 14.22 -15.69
N GLY A 61 -0.52 14.78 -14.51
CA GLY A 61 -1.66 14.47 -13.68
C GLY A 61 -1.71 13.00 -13.27
N VAL A 62 -0.54 12.35 -13.13
CA VAL A 62 -0.43 10.97 -12.66
C VAL A 62 -0.62 10.98 -11.16
N THR A 63 -1.52 10.14 -10.66
CA THR A 63 -1.77 9.99 -9.24
C THR A 63 -1.58 8.53 -8.83
N LYS A 64 -1.21 8.31 -7.57
CA LYS A 64 -1.21 6.97 -6.99
C LYS A 64 -2.65 6.47 -6.99
N TRP A 65 -2.88 5.32 -7.62
CA TRP A 65 -4.21 4.74 -7.58
C TRP A 65 -4.48 4.10 -6.22
N GLU A 66 -5.56 4.49 -5.61
CA GLU A 66 -6.06 3.91 -4.37
C GLU A 66 -7.47 3.35 -4.60
N PRO A 67 -7.78 2.14 -4.08
CA PRO A 67 -9.13 1.59 -4.22
C PRO A 67 -10.11 2.44 -3.43
N ALA A 68 -11.29 2.68 -3.98
CA ALA A 68 -12.38 3.25 -3.21
C ALA A 68 -12.67 2.36 -2.00
N VAL A 69 -12.79 2.97 -0.81
CA VAL A 69 -13.20 2.28 0.39
C VAL A 69 -14.64 1.79 0.19
N SER A 70 -14.88 0.48 0.41
CA SER A 70 -16.23 -0.05 0.28
C SER A 70 -17.17 0.64 1.27
N ALA A 71 -18.41 0.87 0.87
CA ALA A 71 -19.41 1.58 1.69
C ALA A 71 -19.61 0.94 3.08
N CYS A 72 -19.45 -0.38 3.20
CA CYS A 72 -19.53 -1.11 4.47
C CYS A 72 -18.37 -0.78 5.44
N LEU A 73 -17.23 -0.31 4.93
CA LEU A 73 -16.06 0.10 5.73
C LEU A 73 -15.93 1.62 5.88
N GLY A 74 -16.77 2.40 5.18
CA GLY A 74 -16.69 3.86 5.16
C GLY A 74 -16.84 4.53 6.51
N GLY A 75 -17.55 3.88 7.47
CA GLY A 75 -17.67 4.36 8.84
C GLY A 75 -16.45 4.11 9.72
N GLU A 76 -15.65 3.10 9.40
CA GLU A 76 -14.49 2.69 10.20
C GLU A 76 -13.15 3.16 9.61
N ALA A 77 -13.12 3.51 8.34
CA ALA A 77 -11.92 4.00 7.69
C ALA A 77 -11.73 5.50 7.91
N LYS A 78 -10.53 5.90 8.33
CA LYS A 78 -10.06 7.28 8.37
C LYS A 78 -9.49 7.67 7.00
N SER A 79 -8.63 6.81 6.45
CA SER A 79 -7.99 6.97 5.15
C SER A 79 -7.49 5.62 4.62
N THR A 80 -6.81 5.64 3.50
CA THR A 80 -6.00 4.51 3.04
C THR A 80 -4.80 4.30 3.94
N PHE A 81 -4.16 3.13 3.82
CA PHE A 81 -2.95 2.81 4.58
C PHE A 81 -1.86 3.85 4.31
N PRO A 82 -1.20 4.39 5.36
CA PRO A 82 -0.21 5.44 5.20
C PRO A 82 0.96 5.01 4.30
N ASP A 83 1.30 5.84 3.33
CA ASP A 83 2.32 5.57 2.31
C ASP A 83 3.75 5.56 2.85
N TRP A 84 3.99 6.22 3.97
CA TRP A 84 5.29 6.23 4.66
C TRP A 84 5.59 4.94 5.44
N ILE A 85 4.59 4.07 5.66
CA ILE A 85 4.76 2.76 6.28
C ILE A 85 4.92 1.72 5.17
N ARG A 86 6.04 0.99 5.18
CA ARG A 86 6.26 -0.07 4.20
C ARG A 86 5.38 -1.28 4.50
N SER A 87 4.86 -1.89 3.43
CA SER A 87 4.28 -3.23 3.51
C SER A 87 5.35 -4.24 3.91
N THR A 88 4.98 -5.17 4.79
CA THR A 88 5.85 -6.25 5.28
C THR A 88 5.55 -7.58 4.59
N ASP A 89 5.02 -7.58 3.38
CA ASP A 89 4.84 -8.81 2.60
C ASP A 89 6.20 -9.47 2.36
N GLN A 90 6.33 -10.70 2.85
CA GLN A 90 7.54 -11.50 2.68
C GLN A 90 7.48 -12.26 1.35
N GLU A 91 8.65 -12.41 0.71
CA GLU A 91 8.76 -13.21 -0.50
C GLU A 91 8.49 -14.68 -0.21
N ARG A 92 7.70 -15.33 -1.04
CA ARG A 92 7.36 -16.74 -0.89
C ARG A 92 8.53 -17.61 -1.33
N ILE A 93 8.82 -18.65 -0.54
CA ILE A 93 9.91 -19.60 -0.87
C ILE A 93 9.77 -20.22 -2.26
N GLN A 94 8.53 -20.38 -2.77
CA GLN A 94 8.29 -20.89 -4.12
C GLN A 94 8.84 -19.96 -5.20
N ASN A 95 9.01 -18.66 -4.92
CA ASN A 95 9.56 -17.69 -5.86
C ASN A 95 11.09 -17.62 -5.79
N ILE A 96 11.67 -18.07 -4.67
CA ILE A 96 13.10 -18.02 -4.39
C ILE A 96 13.64 -19.40 -3.92
N PRO A 97 13.32 -20.50 -4.59
CA PRO A 97 13.65 -21.84 -4.10
C PRO A 97 15.15 -22.09 -3.97
N PHE A 98 15.97 -21.34 -4.69
CA PHE A 98 17.44 -21.43 -4.63
C PHE A 98 17.99 -21.14 -3.23
N ILE A 99 17.25 -20.39 -2.37
CA ILE A 99 17.70 -20.08 -1.03
C ILE A 99 17.86 -21.33 -0.16
N LEU A 100 17.08 -22.39 -0.45
CA LEU A 100 17.19 -23.68 0.24
C LEU A 100 18.47 -24.46 -0.11
N LEU A 101 19.17 -24.05 -1.16
CA LEU A 101 20.45 -24.64 -1.57
C LEU A 101 21.65 -23.95 -0.91
N LEU A 102 21.41 -22.83 -0.24
CA LEU A 102 22.44 -22.08 0.47
C LEU A 102 22.64 -22.70 1.88
N ASP A 103 23.89 -22.72 2.31
CA ASP A 103 24.25 -23.13 3.68
C ASP A 103 24.01 -21.95 4.63
N LEU A 104 22.73 -21.76 4.99
CA LEU A 104 22.26 -20.69 5.86
C LEU A 104 21.61 -21.26 7.12
N GLU A 105 21.74 -20.55 8.21
CA GLU A 105 20.96 -20.79 9.41
C GLU A 105 19.53 -20.28 9.22
N TYR A 106 18.54 -21.12 9.55
CA TYR A 106 17.12 -20.81 9.42
C TYR A 106 16.44 -20.83 10.78
N GLU A 107 15.67 -19.79 11.07
CA GLU A 107 14.74 -19.80 12.17
C GLU A 107 13.38 -20.31 11.70
N VAL A 108 12.84 -21.31 12.39
CA VAL A 108 11.52 -21.88 12.09
C VAL A 108 10.51 -21.37 13.10
N THR A 109 9.50 -20.66 12.64
CA THR A 109 8.45 -20.09 13.46
C THR A 109 7.07 -20.56 13.03
N ILE A 110 6.10 -20.51 13.95
CA ILE A 110 4.69 -20.78 13.63
C ILE A 110 4.11 -19.53 12.97
N LYS A 111 3.59 -19.68 11.76
CA LYS A 111 2.82 -18.62 11.13
C LYS A 111 1.42 -18.56 11.73
N LEU A 112 1.14 -17.50 12.48
CA LEU A 112 -0.19 -17.23 13.01
C LEU A 112 -1.11 -16.76 11.88
N ASP A 113 -2.38 -17.14 11.94
CA ASP A 113 -3.44 -16.73 11.02
C ASP A 113 -4.41 -15.82 11.75
N GLY A 114 -4.64 -14.63 11.18
CA GLY A 114 -5.46 -13.60 11.76
C GLY A 114 -5.64 -12.43 10.80
N SER A 115 -5.59 -11.22 11.33
CA SER A 115 -5.69 -10.00 10.53
C SER A 115 -4.44 -9.13 10.72
N PRO A 116 -3.76 -8.71 9.64
CA PRO A 116 -2.63 -7.79 9.74
C PRO A 116 -3.04 -6.50 10.46
N MET A 117 -2.27 -6.13 11.45
CA MET A 117 -2.46 -4.90 12.23
C MET A 117 -1.18 -4.09 12.23
N THR A 118 -1.32 -2.78 11.99
CA THR A 118 -0.24 -1.81 12.17
C THR A 118 -0.68 -0.78 13.19
N ALA A 119 0.15 -0.51 14.18
CA ALA A 119 -0.02 0.62 15.08
C ALA A 119 1.14 1.58 14.87
N TYR A 120 0.86 2.87 14.81
CA TYR A 120 1.88 3.88 14.57
C TYR A 120 1.72 5.10 15.47
N HIS A 121 2.83 5.77 15.72
CA HIS A 121 2.85 7.12 16.26
C HIS A 121 3.67 8.00 15.32
N ARG A 122 3.13 9.14 14.92
CA ARG A 122 3.79 10.10 14.04
C ARG A 122 3.34 11.51 14.33
N ASN A 123 4.32 12.40 14.53
CA ASN A 123 4.08 13.84 14.76
C ASN A 123 3.09 14.13 15.90
N GLY A 124 3.12 13.33 16.96
CA GLY A 124 2.22 13.48 18.12
C GLY A 124 0.86 12.78 17.96
N GLU A 125 0.59 12.15 16.81
CA GLU A 125 -0.64 11.42 16.57
C GLU A 125 -0.41 9.91 16.59
N PHE A 126 -1.31 9.21 17.29
CA PHE A 126 -1.37 7.74 17.27
C PHE A 126 -2.44 7.27 16.28
N GLY A 127 -2.14 6.21 15.56
CA GLY A 127 -3.09 5.61 14.62
C GLY A 127 -2.98 4.09 14.57
N VAL A 128 -4.04 3.47 14.07
CA VAL A 128 -4.15 2.01 13.92
C VAL A 128 -4.67 1.68 12.53
N CYS A 129 -3.98 0.77 11.85
CA CYS A 129 -4.36 0.33 10.52
C CYS A 129 -4.68 -1.17 10.49
N SER A 130 -5.62 -1.53 9.64
CA SER A 130 -5.75 -2.87 9.07
C SER A 130 -4.77 -3.05 7.90
N ARG A 131 -4.90 -4.13 7.13
CA ARG A 131 -4.02 -4.40 5.97
C ARG A 131 -3.93 -3.23 4.98
N ASN A 132 -5.05 -2.55 4.72
CA ASN A 132 -5.15 -1.56 3.63
C ASN A 132 -5.70 -0.20 4.06
N LEU A 133 -6.14 -0.05 5.30
CA LEU A 133 -6.87 1.12 5.77
C LEU A 133 -6.31 1.63 7.09
N ASP A 134 -6.17 2.93 7.21
CA ASP A 134 -6.06 3.64 8.47
C ASP A 134 -7.47 3.73 9.09
N LEU A 135 -7.61 3.30 10.34
CA LEU A 135 -8.89 3.08 10.98
C LEU A 135 -9.24 4.23 11.92
N ARG A 136 -10.51 4.60 11.94
CA ARG A 136 -11.04 5.52 12.94
C ARG A 136 -11.14 4.81 14.28
N GLU A 137 -10.87 5.55 15.34
CA GLU A 137 -11.13 5.08 16.69
C GLU A 137 -12.64 5.09 16.91
N THR A 138 -13.21 3.90 17.00
CA THR A 138 -14.62 3.70 17.36
C THR A 138 -14.71 2.65 18.45
N GLU A 139 -15.77 2.73 19.26
CA GLU A 139 -16.00 1.78 20.36
C GLU A 139 -16.15 0.33 19.89
N GLY A 140 -16.63 0.12 18.65
CA GLY A 140 -16.78 -1.19 18.01
C GLY A 140 -15.47 -1.78 17.46
N ASN A 141 -14.49 -0.95 17.16
CA ASN A 141 -13.31 -1.37 16.40
C ASN A 141 -12.35 -2.23 17.22
N THR A 142 -12.20 -3.50 16.82
CA THR A 142 -11.35 -4.49 17.52
C THR A 142 -9.87 -4.12 17.50
N PHE A 143 -9.37 -3.55 16.41
CA PHE A 143 -7.97 -3.13 16.30
C PHE A 143 -7.63 -2.05 17.32
N TRP A 144 -8.49 -1.05 17.46
CA TRP A 144 -8.34 0.00 18.45
C TRP A 144 -8.47 -0.51 19.88
N LYS A 145 -9.43 -1.44 20.14
CA LYS A 145 -9.55 -2.07 21.46
C LYS A 145 -8.25 -2.79 21.87
N VAL A 146 -7.66 -3.54 20.96
CA VAL A 146 -6.40 -4.25 21.21
C VAL A 146 -5.26 -3.25 21.42
N ALA A 147 -5.14 -2.23 20.60
CA ALA A 147 -4.13 -1.19 20.76
C ALA A 147 -4.20 -0.52 22.14
N ARG A 148 -5.39 -0.15 22.58
CA ARG A 148 -5.63 0.44 23.91
C ARG A 148 -5.32 -0.53 25.03
N ARG A 149 -5.79 -1.79 24.91
CA ARG A 149 -5.55 -2.84 25.93
C ARG A 149 -4.06 -3.08 26.18
N HIS A 150 -3.23 -2.97 25.15
CA HIS A 150 -1.78 -3.17 25.25
C HIS A 150 -1.01 -1.88 25.55
N GLY A 151 -1.68 -0.75 25.71
CA GLY A 151 -1.06 0.55 26.00
C GLY A 151 -0.14 0.99 24.86
N LEU A 152 -0.50 0.68 23.60
CA LEU A 152 0.34 1.02 22.45
C LEU A 152 0.46 2.54 22.22
N PRO A 153 -0.60 3.35 22.45
CA PRO A 153 -0.48 4.79 22.29
C PRO A 153 0.62 5.40 23.14
N GLU A 154 0.64 5.06 24.43
CA GLU A 154 1.60 5.57 25.40
C GLU A 154 3.01 5.05 25.11
N LYS A 155 3.12 3.75 24.85
CA LYS A 155 4.39 3.10 24.57
C LYS A 155 5.04 3.63 23.29
N LEU A 156 4.28 3.79 22.19
CA LEU A 156 4.85 4.26 20.94
C LEU A 156 5.17 5.76 20.98
N ALA A 157 4.48 6.54 21.78
CA ALA A 157 4.79 7.97 21.96
C ALA A 157 6.21 8.20 22.48
N GLU A 158 6.76 7.27 23.29
CA GLU A 158 8.11 7.34 23.84
C GLU A 158 9.21 7.24 22.76
N PHE A 159 8.89 6.59 21.63
CA PHE A 159 9.84 6.37 20.52
C PHE A 159 9.74 7.43 19.41
N GLY A 160 8.80 8.37 19.51
CA GLY A 160 8.58 9.40 18.48
C GLY A 160 7.90 8.84 17.23
N ASN A 161 8.50 9.03 16.05
CA ASN A 161 7.91 8.57 14.79
C ASN A 161 8.24 7.09 14.54
N ILE A 162 7.31 6.22 14.81
CA ILE A 162 7.50 4.75 14.73
C ILE A 162 6.20 4.06 14.27
N ALA A 163 6.33 2.92 13.62
CA ALA A 163 5.24 2.00 13.34
C ALA A 163 5.65 0.57 13.72
N ILE A 164 4.75 -0.17 14.34
CA ILE A 164 4.89 -1.61 14.60
C ILE A 164 3.84 -2.37 13.80
N GLN A 165 4.23 -3.50 13.25
CA GLN A 165 3.36 -4.35 12.46
C GLN A 165 3.33 -5.76 13.04
N GLY A 166 2.17 -6.37 13.04
CA GLY A 166 1.96 -7.71 13.56
C GLY A 166 0.64 -8.31 13.11
N GLU A 167 0.32 -9.44 13.69
CA GLU A 167 -0.92 -10.16 13.39
C GLU A 167 -1.87 -10.07 14.57
N LEU A 168 -3.06 -9.58 14.34
CA LEU A 168 -4.16 -9.60 15.31
C LEU A 168 -4.82 -10.97 15.27
N ILE A 169 -4.73 -11.70 16.36
CA ILE A 169 -5.28 -13.04 16.49
C ILE A 169 -6.29 -13.11 17.62
N GLY A 170 -7.28 -13.97 17.48
CA GLY A 170 -8.27 -14.19 18.53
C GLY A 170 -9.58 -14.78 18.01
N PRO A 171 -10.49 -15.15 18.92
CA PRO A 171 -11.82 -15.62 18.55
C PRO A 171 -12.59 -14.53 17.79
N GLY A 172 -13.05 -14.83 16.58
CA GLY A 172 -13.86 -13.92 15.78
C GLY A 172 -13.06 -12.92 14.93
N ILE A 173 -11.76 -13.16 14.74
CA ILE A 173 -10.89 -12.44 13.83
C ILE A 173 -10.71 -13.24 12.56
#